data_0aafaea84627b2a0387da5923e778121
#
_entry.id   0aafaea84627b2a0387da5923e778121
#
_cell.length_a   1.000
_cell.length_b   1.000
_cell.length_c   1.000
_cell.angle_alpha   90.00
_cell.angle_beta   90.00
_cell.angle_gamma   90.00
#
_symmetry.space_group_name_H-M   'P 1'
#
loop_
_entity.id
_entity.type
_entity.pdbx_description
1 polymer ?
#
loop_
_entity_poly.entity_id
_entity_poly.type
_entity_poly.pdbx_seq_one_letter_code
_entity_poly.pdbx_strand_id
1 'polypeptide(L)'
;MKSYLEQAFGRGDVTSARMQAAIREWLNLYYGTQSPGEDAADRLAVLVVSKLCRTVFAEYESRTAEALAPSLQALDAVRVQAMQYALVGGECLLKPVLHGRGFDFVPIRRDCYAPLGRDAHGALTGVGTMEVLRHDGCGYLLLERRTAGADGLTIETRLFELAGEALGQIGRAHV
;
A
#
# COMPACT_ATOMS: atom_id res chain seq x y z
N MET A 1 -9.52 -9.26 0.76
CA MET A 1 -8.23 -9.04 1.44
C MET A 1 -8.26 -9.42 2.92
N LYS A 2 -9.23 -8.91 3.73
CA LYS A 2 -9.33 -9.23 5.18
C LYS A 2 -9.29 -10.72 5.52
N SER A 3 -10.09 -11.53 4.83
CA SER A 3 -10.20 -12.97 5.10
C SER A 3 -8.88 -13.71 4.95
N TYR A 4 -8.10 -13.40 3.93
CA TYR A 4 -6.84 -14.10 3.65
C TYR A 4 -5.73 -13.75 4.65
N LEU A 5 -5.58 -12.47 5.00
CA LEU A 5 -4.60 -12.05 6.01
C LEU A 5 -4.93 -12.60 7.38
N GLU A 6 -6.23 -12.64 7.75
CA GLU A 6 -6.67 -13.19 9.01
C GLU A 6 -6.44 -14.71 9.09
N GLN A 7 -6.76 -15.44 8.03
CA GLN A 7 -6.48 -16.88 7.92
C GLN A 7 -4.97 -17.17 7.96
N ALA A 8 -4.17 -16.35 7.25
CA ALA A 8 -2.74 -16.57 7.16
C ALA A 8 -2.01 -16.23 8.46
N PHE A 9 -2.35 -15.13 9.13
CA PHE A 9 -1.56 -14.57 10.22
C PHE A 9 -2.29 -14.47 11.56
N GLY A 10 -3.56 -14.91 11.64
CA GLY A 10 -4.37 -14.85 12.86
C GLY A 10 -4.70 -13.43 13.32
N ARG A 11 -4.48 -12.43 12.48
CA ARG A 11 -4.76 -11.02 12.75
C ARG A 11 -5.45 -10.37 11.57
N GLY A 12 -6.56 -9.68 11.85
CA GLY A 12 -7.33 -8.92 10.87
C GLY A 12 -6.95 -7.43 10.86
N ASP A 13 -7.49 -6.73 9.86
CA ASP A 13 -7.39 -5.28 9.72
C ASP A 13 -8.07 -4.56 10.90
N VAL A 14 -7.33 -3.72 11.62
CA VAL A 14 -7.82 -2.95 12.77
C VAL A 14 -8.62 -1.69 12.36
N THR A 15 -8.75 -1.42 11.07
CA THR A 15 -9.54 -0.29 10.57
C THR A 15 -11.02 -0.55 10.79
N SER A 16 -11.74 0.42 11.36
CA SER A 16 -13.18 0.30 11.60
C SER A 16 -13.96 0.10 10.29
N ALA A 17 -15.10 -0.60 10.36
CA ALA A 17 -15.95 -0.82 9.19
C ALA A 17 -16.42 0.50 8.54
N ARG A 18 -16.71 1.53 9.37
CA ARG A 18 -17.06 2.88 8.89
C ARG A 18 -15.93 3.51 8.09
N MET A 19 -14.70 3.46 8.58
CA MET A 19 -13.55 4.02 7.87
C MET A 19 -13.28 3.26 6.58
N GLN A 20 -13.42 1.94 6.56
CA GLN A 20 -13.25 1.15 5.34
C GLN A 20 -14.30 1.46 4.28
N ALA A 21 -15.55 1.73 4.69
CA ALA A 21 -16.59 2.17 3.78
C ALA A 21 -16.24 3.55 3.17
N ALA A 22 -15.82 4.50 4.01
CA ALA A 22 -15.41 5.83 3.56
C ALA A 22 -14.22 5.77 2.59
N ILE A 23 -13.18 4.97 2.90
CA ILE A 23 -12.03 4.80 2.00
C ILE A 23 -12.47 4.26 0.63
N ARG A 24 -13.37 3.27 0.58
CA ARG A 24 -13.89 2.76 -0.69
C ARG A 24 -14.65 3.83 -1.47
N GLU A 25 -15.45 4.63 -0.79
CA GLU A 25 -16.19 5.73 -1.42
C GLU A 25 -15.24 6.78 -2.00
N TRP A 26 -14.21 7.22 -1.26
CA TRP A 26 -13.21 8.17 -1.76
C TRP A 26 -12.42 7.63 -2.95
N LEU A 27 -12.03 6.36 -2.91
CA LEU A 27 -11.35 5.72 -4.02
C LEU A 27 -12.26 5.60 -5.25
N ASN A 28 -13.55 5.32 -5.07
CA ASN A 28 -14.51 5.30 -6.17
C ASN A 28 -14.71 6.67 -6.78
N LEU A 29 -14.77 7.74 -5.97
CA LEU A 29 -14.85 9.11 -6.46
C LEU A 29 -13.62 9.53 -7.28
N TYR A 30 -12.46 8.96 -7.01
CA TYR A 30 -11.23 9.31 -7.70
C TYR A 30 -10.91 8.40 -8.90
N TYR A 31 -11.10 7.09 -8.74
CA TYR A 31 -10.75 6.07 -9.75
C TYR A 31 -11.95 5.47 -10.46
N GLY A 32 -13.17 5.77 -10.01
CA GLY A 32 -14.38 5.15 -10.54
C GLY A 32 -14.46 5.28 -12.05
N THR A 33 -14.80 4.17 -12.72
CA THR A 33 -15.14 4.16 -14.13
C THR A 33 -16.49 4.78 -14.28
N GLN A 34 -16.53 5.93 -14.92
CA GLN A 34 -17.76 6.64 -15.22
C GLN A 34 -18.65 5.81 -16.14
N SER A 35 -19.92 5.71 -15.81
CA SER A 35 -20.93 5.34 -16.79
C SER A 35 -20.94 6.40 -17.90
N PRO A 36 -21.08 6.01 -19.19
CA PRO A 36 -21.17 6.98 -20.27
C PRO A 36 -22.35 7.93 -20.02
N GLY A 37 -22.05 9.19 -19.65
CA GLY A 37 -23.05 10.23 -19.37
C GLY A 37 -22.98 10.90 -18.00
N GLU A 38 -22.14 10.42 -17.08
CA GLU A 38 -21.88 11.12 -15.80
C GLU A 38 -20.70 12.08 -15.93
N ASP A 39 -21.04 13.37 -15.82
CA ASP A 39 -20.20 14.50 -16.20
C ASP A 39 -19.29 15.01 -15.08
N ALA A 40 -18.30 15.79 -15.50
CA ALA A 40 -17.54 16.86 -14.81
C ALA A 40 -17.27 16.74 -13.28
N ALA A 41 -18.20 16.30 -12.45
CA ALA A 41 -18.03 16.17 -10.99
C ALA A 41 -16.98 15.13 -10.60
N ASP A 42 -16.91 14.01 -11.33
CA ASP A 42 -15.96 12.94 -11.07
C ASP A 42 -14.52 13.35 -11.41
N ARG A 43 -14.38 14.28 -12.38
CA ARG A 43 -13.08 14.88 -12.70
C ARG A 43 -12.61 15.90 -11.66
N LEU A 44 -13.53 16.43 -10.85
CA LEU A 44 -13.18 17.43 -9.83
C LEU A 44 -12.22 16.84 -8.79
N ALA A 45 -12.45 15.65 -8.31
CA ALA A 45 -11.55 14.98 -7.37
C ALA A 45 -10.14 14.81 -7.96
N VAL A 46 -10.03 14.37 -9.20
CA VAL A 46 -8.77 14.22 -9.92
C VAL A 46 -8.08 15.58 -10.11
N LEU A 47 -8.83 16.63 -10.49
CA LEU A 47 -8.30 17.98 -10.68
C LEU A 47 -7.79 18.58 -9.36
N VAL A 48 -8.55 18.45 -8.27
CA VAL A 48 -8.15 18.95 -6.95
C VAL A 48 -6.88 18.26 -6.46
N VAL A 49 -6.82 16.93 -6.48
CA VAL A 49 -5.65 16.15 -6.05
C VAL A 49 -4.43 16.49 -6.93
N SER A 50 -4.60 16.57 -8.25
CA SER A 50 -3.51 16.91 -9.17
C SER A 50 -3.00 18.35 -8.91
N LYS A 51 -3.90 19.30 -8.64
CA LYS A 51 -3.52 20.67 -8.32
C LYS A 51 -2.75 20.73 -7.00
N LEU A 52 -3.22 20.05 -5.95
CA LEU A 52 -2.54 19.99 -4.66
C LEU A 52 -1.13 19.40 -4.79
N CYS A 53 -0.98 18.26 -5.48
CA CYS A 53 0.33 17.66 -5.73
C CYS A 53 1.27 18.62 -6.47
N ARG A 54 0.80 19.27 -7.53
CA ARG A 54 1.62 20.24 -8.27
C ARG A 54 2.03 21.42 -7.39
N THR A 55 1.12 21.94 -6.55
CA THR A 55 1.42 23.07 -5.67
C THR A 55 2.46 22.70 -4.61
N VAL A 56 2.31 21.52 -3.97
CA VAL A 56 3.24 21.06 -2.92
C VAL A 56 4.64 20.81 -3.49
N PHE A 57 4.73 20.23 -4.69
CA PHE A 57 6.02 19.86 -5.28
C PHE A 57 6.60 20.89 -6.27
N ALA A 58 5.97 22.07 -6.43
CA ALA A 58 6.45 23.11 -7.35
C ALA A 58 7.85 23.63 -6.96
N GLU A 59 8.09 23.78 -5.65
CA GLU A 59 9.36 24.30 -5.10
C GLU A 59 9.97 23.31 -4.11
N TYR A 60 9.65 22.02 -4.27
CA TYR A 60 10.15 20.97 -3.37
C TYR A 60 11.62 20.64 -3.66
N GLU A 61 12.42 20.73 -2.63
CA GLU A 61 13.81 20.30 -2.63
C GLU A 61 14.05 19.31 -1.48
N SER A 62 14.65 18.16 -1.78
CA SER A 62 15.02 17.17 -0.79
C SER A 62 16.53 17.14 -0.59
N ARG A 63 16.97 17.01 0.67
CA ARG A 63 18.39 16.93 1.03
C ARG A 63 18.62 15.83 2.06
N THR A 64 19.71 15.10 1.92
CA THR A 64 20.11 14.07 2.88
C THR A 64 21.64 13.92 2.90
N ALA A 65 22.15 13.10 3.81
CA ALA A 65 23.55 12.70 3.81
C ALA A 65 23.88 11.89 2.54
N GLU A 66 25.12 12.01 2.06
CA GLU A 66 25.57 11.37 0.81
C GLU A 66 25.29 9.86 0.79
N ALA A 67 25.50 9.17 1.91
CA ALA A 67 25.25 7.73 2.05
C ALA A 67 23.78 7.33 1.79
N LEU A 68 22.81 8.25 1.97
CA LEU A 68 21.40 8.02 1.78
C LEU A 68 20.86 8.63 0.47
N ALA A 69 21.69 9.30 -0.30
CA ALA A 69 21.29 9.99 -1.52
C ALA A 69 20.59 9.06 -2.54
N PRO A 70 21.04 7.80 -2.79
CA PRO A 70 20.33 6.89 -3.69
C PRO A 70 18.92 6.55 -3.21
N SER A 71 18.74 6.34 -1.90
CA SER A 71 17.42 6.05 -1.32
C SER A 71 16.49 7.27 -1.37
N LEU A 72 17.03 8.47 -1.19
CA LEU A 72 16.26 9.70 -1.34
C LEU A 72 15.82 9.89 -2.79
N GLN A 73 16.69 9.64 -3.76
CA GLN A 73 16.35 9.71 -5.18
C GLN A 73 15.24 8.72 -5.54
N ALA A 74 15.29 7.49 -5.01
CA ALA A 74 14.25 6.49 -5.19
C ALA A 74 12.90 6.94 -4.57
N LEU A 75 12.93 7.58 -3.39
CA LEU A 75 11.75 8.16 -2.76
C LEU A 75 11.18 9.32 -3.59
N ASP A 76 12.03 10.20 -4.09
CA ASP A 76 11.63 11.34 -4.91
C ASP A 76 10.96 10.90 -6.23
N ALA A 77 11.37 9.77 -6.79
CA ALA A 77 10.76 9.22 -8.00
C ALA A 77 9.28 8.84 -7.81
N VAL A 78 8.88 8.46 -6.58
CA VAL A 78 7.51 8.00 -6.28
C VAL A 78 6.69 8.99 -5.45
N ARG A 79 7.28 10.10 -4.99
CA ARG A 79 6.66 11.05 -4.05
C ARG A 79 5.31 11.60 -4.49
N VAL A 80 5.17 11.93 -5.78
CA VAL A 80 3.91 12.47 -6.32
C VAL A 80 2.81 11.43 -6.26
N GLN A 81 3.11 10.20 -6.64
CA GLN A 81 2.17 9.09 -6.58
C GLN A 81 1.80 8.75 -5.12
N ALA A 82 2.78 8.74 -4.22
CA ALA A 82 2.55 8.51 -2.81
C ALA A 82 1.63 9.57 -2.21
N MET A 83 1.84 10.86 -2.55
CA MET A 83 0.97 11.94 -2.11
C MET A 83 -0.44 11.83 -2.70
N GLN A 84 -0.59 11.47 -3.97
CA GLN A 84 -1.91 11.22 -4.57
C GLN A 84 -2.66 10.12 -3.81
N TYR A 85 -1.98 9.01 -3.52
CA TYR A 85 -2.59 7.90 -2.76
C TYR A 85 -2.97 8.31 -1.34
N ALA A 86 -2.13 9.12 -0.67
CA ALA A 86 -2.42 9.64 0.67
C ALA A 86 -3.60 10.62 0.67
N LEU A 87 -3.68 11.52 -0.31
CA LEU A 87 -4.79 12.47 -0.43
C LEU A 87 -6.13 11.79 -0.71
N VAL A 88 -6.13 10.72 -1.51
CA VAL A 88 -7.35 9.99 -1.89
C VAL A 88 -7.77 8.98 -0.82
N GLY A 89 -6.81 8.23 -0.26
CA GLY A 89 -7.10 7.14 0.69
C GLY A 89 -6.94 7.52 2.17
N GLY A 90 -6.50 8.75 2.47
CA GLY A 90 -6.19 9.22 3.82
C GLY A 90 -4.79 8.87 4.30
N GLU A 91 -4.18 7.83 3.76
CA GLU A 91 -2.79 7.41 4.00
C GLU A 91 -2.25 6.61 2.81
N CYS A 92 -0.92 6.54 2.68
CA CYS A 92 -0.22 5.70 1.71
C CYS A 92 0.86 4.91 2.42
N LEU A 93 1.01 3.64 2.11
CA LEU A 93 2.12 2.82 2.59
C LEU A 93 3.27 2.91 1.58
N LEU A 94 4.46 3.29 2.05
CA LEU A 94 5.69 3.18 1.29
C LEU A 94 6.39 1.88 1.67
N LYS A 95 6.39 0.91 0.76
CA LYS A 95 7.06 -0.38 0.96
C LYS A 95 8.50 -0.27 0.43
N PRO A 96 9.53 -0.34 1.30
CA PRO A 96 10.90 -0.43 0.84
C PRO A 96 11.16 -1.80 0.23
N VAL A 97 11.83 -1.83 -0.92
CA VAL A 97 12.27 -3.02 -1.62
C VAL A 97 13.76 -2.91 -1.86
N LEU A 98 14.53 -3.94 -1.48
CA LEU A 98 15.96 -3.97 -1.72
C LEU A 98 16.25 -4.04 -3.21
N HIS A 99 17.08 -3.12 -3.68
CA HIS A 99 17.59 -3.11 -5.05
C HIS A 99 19.11 -2.82 -5.04
N GLY A 100 19.90 -3.82 -5.35
CA GLY A 100 21.35 -3.69 -5.27
C GLY A 100 21.83 -3.40 -3.84
N ARG A 101 22.45 -2.23 -3.61
CA ARG A 101 22.92 -1.75 -2.31
C ARG A 101 22.02 -0.68 -1.69
N GLY A 102 20.89 -0.38 -2.32
CA GLY A 102 19.93 0.65 -1.90
C GLY A 102 18.54 0.10 -1.72
N PHE A 103 17.59 1.02 -1.61
CA PHE A 103 16.17 0.73 -1.51
C PHE A 103 15.44 1.49 -2.61
N ASP A 104 14.55 0.78 -3.30
CA ASP A 104 13.46 1.39 -4.04
C ASP A 104 12.23 1.49 -3.13
N PHE A 105 11.27 2.34 -3.50
CA PHE A 105 10.03 2.49 -2.75
C PHE A 105 8.84 2.20 -3.66
N VAL A 106 7.95 1.34 -3.18
CA VAL A 106 6.68 1.04 -3.85
C VAL A 106 5.55 1.68 -3.05
N PRO A 107 4.89 2.72 -3.59
CA PRO A 107 3.70 3.29 -2.95
C PRO A 107 2.52 2.34 -3.10
N ILE A 108 1.88 2.01 -1.98
CA ILE A 108 0.74 1.10 -1.92
C ILE A 108 -0.49 1.88 -1.47
N ARG A 109 -1.55 1.80 -2.27
CA ARG A 109 -2.82 2.46 -1.96
C ARG A 109 -3.46 1.87 -0.70
N ARG A 110 -4.31 2.69 -0.07
CA ARG A 110 -4.99 2.34 1.18
C ARG A 110 -5.87 1.09 1.10
N ASP A 111 -6.41 0.77 -0.04
CA ASP A 111 -7.22 -0.44 -0.28
C ASP A 111 -6.39 -1.72 -0.54
N CYS A 112 -5.09 -1.57 -0.75
CA CYS A 112 -4.17 -2.67 -1.09
C CYS A 112 -3.34 -3.15 0.10
N TYR A 113 -3.53 -2.59 1.31
CA TYR A 113 -2.92 -3.08 2.53
C TYR A 113 -3.89 -3.01 3.72
N ALA A 114 -3.60 -3.76 4.76
CA ALA A 114 -4.37 -3.78 6.00
C ALA A 114 -3.47 -3.42 7.19
N PRO A 115 -3.76 -2.35 7.95
CA PRO A 115 -3.18 -2.16 9.27
C PRO A 115 -3.55 -3.34 10.17
N LEU A 116 -2.54 -4.01 10.73
CA LEU A 116 -2.71 -5.14 11.66
C LEU A 116 -2.47 -4.73 13.12
N GLY A 117 -1.98 -3.52 13.34
CA GLY A 117 -1.79 -2.91 14.66
C GLY A 117 -1.37 -1.46 14.55
N ARG A 118 -1.73 -0.68 15.58
CA ARG A 118 -1.28 0.69 15.79
C ARG A 118 -0.88 0.87 17.25
N ASP A 119 0.08 1.72 17.51
CA ASP A 119 0.44 2.13 18.86
C ASP A 119 -0.51 3.21 19.42
N ALA A 120 -0.23 3.69 20.63
CA ALA A 120 -1.00 4.73 21.29
C ALA A 120 -0.96 6.10 20.56
N HIS A 121 0.02 6.30 19.69
CA HIS A 121 0.18 7.52 18.88
C HIS A 121 -0.42 7.37 17.48
N GLY A 122 -1.01 6.19 17.17
CA GLY A 122 -1.60 5.87 15.88
C GLY A 122 -0.59 5.40 14.81
N ALA A 123 0.70 5.29 15.13
CA ALA A 123 1.71 4.76 14.22
C ALA A 123 1.48 3.26 13.95
N LEU A 124 1.74 2.82 12.72
CA LEU A 124 1.60 1.43 12.34
C LEU A 124 2.66 0.56 13.03
N THR A 125 2.21 -0.42 13.81
CA THR A 125 3.07 -1.45 14.42
C THR A 125 3.02 -2.77 13.66
N GLY A 126 2.03 -2.93 12.81
CA GLY A 126 1.89 -4.09 11.94
C GLY A 126 1.10 -3.76 10.70
N VAL A 127 1.53 -4.30 9.56
CA VAL A 127 0.85 -4.14 8.28
C VAL A 127 0.87 -5.45 7.50
N GLY A 128 -0.24 -5.76 6.85
CA GLY A 128 -0.38 -6.86 5.92
C GLY A 128 -0.59 -6.35 4.50
N THR A 129 0.16 -6.89 3.54
CA THR A 129 -0.03 -6.64 2.11
C THR A 129 -0.41 -7.91 1.39
N MET A 130 -1.08 -7.76 0.24
CA MET A 130 -1.51 -8.84 -0.61
C MET A 130 -1.17 -8.51 -2.06
N GLU A 131 -0.52 -9.44 -2.73
CA GLU A 131 -0.13 -9.31 -4.13
C GLU A 131 -0.54 -10.57 -4.89
N VAL A 132 -1.15 -10.39 -6.06
CA VAL A 132 -1.49 -11.49 -6.96
C VAL A 132 -0.39 -11.60 -8.00
N LEU A 133 0.26 -12.75 -8.02
CA LEU A 133 1.31 -13.09 -8.97
C LEU A 133 0.76 -14.06 -10.02
N ARG A 134 1.31 -14.01 -11.23
CA ARG A 134 1.01 -14.98 -12.29
C ARG A 134 2.30 -15.54 -12.83
N HIS A 135 2.37 -16.86 -12.89
CA HIS A 135 3.53 -17.59 -13.44
C HIS A 135 3.04 -18.84 -14.16
N ASP A 136 3.45 -19.03 -15.41
CA ASP A 136 3.11 -20.19 -16.25
C ASP A 136 1.60 -20.52 -16.31
N GLY A 137 0.76 -19.47 -16.39
CA GLY A 137 -0.69 -19.62 -16.43
C GLY A 137 -1.35 -19.87 -15.08
N CYS A 138 -0.57 -20.11 -14.01
CA CYS A 138 -1.06 -20.27 -12.65
C CYS A 138 -1.12 -18.93 -11.93
N GLY A 139 -2.14 -18.75 -11.08
CA GLY A 139 -2.30 -17.61 -10.18
C GLY A 139 -1.75 -17.95 -8.80
N TYR A 140 -1.04 -17.00 -8.20
CA TYR A 140 -0.53 -17.13 -6.83
C TYR A 140 -0.91 -15.91 -6.02
N LEU A 141 -1.15 -16.09 -4.74
CA LEU A 141 -1.40 -15.04 -3.76
C LEU A 141 -0.22 -14.96 -2.80
N LEU A 142 0.52 -13.86 -2.90
CA LEU A 142 1.60 -13.54 -1.96
C LEU A 142 1.02 -12.67 -0.85
N LEU A 143 1.07 -13.17 0.38
CA LEU A 143 0.71 -12.45 1.59
C LEU A 143 1.98 -12.12 2.37
N GLU A 144 2.14 -10.88 2.73
CA GLU A 144 3.28 -10.41 3.52
C GLU A 144 2.76 -9.69 4.77
N ARG A 145 3.32 -10.02 5.93
CA ARG A 145 3.13 -9.32 7.18
C ARG A 145 4.45 -8.70 7.62
N ARG A 146 4.44 -7.41 7.87
CA ARG A 146 5.54 -6.68 8.50
C ARG A 146 5.11 -6.23 9.88
N THR A 147 5.93 -6.48 10.89
CA THR A 147 5.65 -6.13 12.28
C THR A 147 6.87 -5.44 12.86
N ALA A 148 6.69 -4.24 13.40
CA ALA A 148 7.71 -3.54 14.17
C ALA A 148 7.69 -4.05 15.60
N GLY A 149 8.86 -4.40 16.13
CA GLY A 149 9.08 -4.84 17.50
C GLY A 149 10.28 -4.14 18.14
N ALA A 150 10.56 -4.45 19.39
CA ALA A 150 11.72 -3.89 20.10
C ALA A 150 13.07 -4.24 19.43
N ASP A 151 13.14 -5.41 18.81
CA ASP A 151 14.36 -5.94 18.17
C ASP A 151 14.45 -5.57 16.68
N GLY A 152 13.49 -4.78 16.15
CA GLY A 152 13.48 -4.35 14.77
C GLY A 152 12.22 -4.75 14.00
N LEU A 153 12.36 -4.86 12.68
CA LEU A 153 11.28 -5.21 11.75
C LEU A 153 11.31 -6.70 11.43
N THR A 154 10.21 -7.39 11.69
CA THR A 154 10.01 -8.79 11.26
C THR A 154 9.15 -8.81 10.01
N ILE A 155 9.59 -9.56 9.00
CA ILE A 155 8.86 -9.78 7.75
C ILE A 155 8.50 -11.27 7.65
N GLU A 156 7.22 -11.57 7.57
CA GLU A 156 6.71 -12.93 7.35
C GLU A 156 5.96 -12.97 6.02
N THR A 157 6.32 -13.90 5.16
CA THR A 157 5.74 -14.07 3.82
C THR A 157 5.10 -15.43 3.70
N ARG A 158 3.92 -15.51 3.10
CA ARG A 158 3.22 -16.75 2.75
C ARG A 158 2.76 -16.70 1.31
N LEU A 159 3.02 -17.78 0.59
CA LEU A 159 2.61 -17.98 -0.80
C LEU A 159 1.51 -19.04 -0.86
N PHE A 160 0.45 -18.73 -1.56
CA PHE A 160 -0.67 -19.62 -1.80
C PHE A 160 -0.91 -19.75 -3.31
N GLU A 161 -1.30 -20.93 -3.76
CA GLU A 161 -1.79 -21.14 -5.11
C GLU A 161 -3.28 -20.79 -5.17
N LEU A 162 -3.66 -20.05 -6.20
CA LEU A 162 -5.05 -19.74 -6.49
C LEU A 162 -5.64 -20.88 -7.37
N ALA A 163 -6.03 -21.97 -6.74
CA ALA A 163 -6.71 -23.09 -7.39
C ALA A 163 -8.23 -22.97 -7.17
N GLY A 164 -8.92 -22.25 -8.06
CA GLY A 164 -10.36 -21.97 -7.90
C GLY A 164 -10.64 -21.07 -6.67
N GLU A 165 -11.60 -21.50 -5.82
CA GLU A 165 -11.94 -20.77 -4.58
C GLU A 165 -11.09 -21.18 -3.36
N ALA A 166 -10.27 -22.21 -3.47
CA ALA A 166 -9.47 -22.72 -2.37
C ALA A 166 -8.03 -22.18 -2.43
N LEU A 167 -7.49 -21.80 -1.27
CA LEU A 167 -6.08 -21.44 -1.11
C LEU A 167 -5.28 -22.66 -0.64
N GLY A 168 -4.37 -23.14 -1.48
CA GLY A 168 -3.35 -24.13 -1.10
C GLY A 168 -2.05 -23.43 -0.73
N GLN A 169 -1.60 -23.53 0.54
CA GLN A 169 -0.33 -22.94 0.94
C GLN A 169 0.84 -23.69 0.32
N ILE A 170 1.72 -22.97 -0.44
CA ILE A 170 2.88 -23.56 -1.11
C ILE A 170 4.16 -23.30 -0.33
N GLY A 171 4.28 -22.15 0.36
CA GLY A 171 5.51 -21.77 1.03
C GLY A 171 5.35 -20.76 2.15
N ARG A 172 6.38 -20.69 3.01
CA ARG A 172 6.50 -19.74 4.11
C ARG A 172 7.96 -19.31 4.26
N ALA A 173 8.20 -18.01 4.42
CA ALA A 173 9.51 -17.46 4.73
C ALA A 173 9.42 -16.43 5.87
N HIS A 174 10.49 -16.34 6.67
CA HIS A 174 10.71 -15.33 7.70
C HIS A 174 12.05 -14.66 7.44
N VAL A 175 12.06 -13.34 7.55
CA VAL A 175 13.27 -12.50 7.47
C VAL A 175 13.24 -11.49 8.60
#